data_5fc9dbfe2437f58b489d7baf6d41cf23
#
_entry.id   5fc9dbfe2437f58b489d7baf6d41cf23
#
_cell.length_a   1.000
_cell.length_b   1.000
_cell.length_c   1.000
_cell.angle_alpha   90.00
_cell.angle_beta   90.00
_cell.angle_gamma   90.00
#
_symmetry.space_group_name_H-M   'P 1'
#
loop_
_entity.id
_entity.type
_entity.pdbx_description
1 polymer ?
#
loop_
_entity_poly.entity_id
_entity_poly.type
_entity_poly.pdbx_seq_one_letter_code
_entity_poly.pdbx_strand_id
1 'polypeptide(L)'
;MSVRKALEKVIEATLEATCMLEKVASQNLETVIPYYTYGQPSQPGTWAHYLLGVHEALLADLKRLQAAYRTVNCSPMGSAAGIGTSFDIDKESIAKRLGFDSVIEHTGISIGAVDYFLETISACAILNTTLSRVASDMVFFASAECNILNFNFSVCESSSIMPQKKNAYAAELMRSETEHFLGYTTTAFSSAASTTFFPTHETFLFFDTFWEHIDRLVCNIGLLSLNIEQSHINKETALSRTRDGFTAATAMAEQLTKETGLPFTQTHHVVGGMIRTLMEKDALAVTNMTPDLLLAQSQKHLGVAIQRSKEQIQEMLDPLHSLTCKVTGGTPKPADTQSMLEKGVACRTSVQEQFRQTKARIQSALEHLVD
;
A
#
# COMPACT_ATOMS: atom_id res chain seq x y z
N MET A 1 2.35 -16.73 23.96
CA MET A 1 2.64 -15.38 24.51
C MET A 1 3.67 -14.62 23.68
N SER A 2 4.84 -15.19 23.37
CA SER A 2 5.89 -14.47 22.62
C SER A 2 5.46 -14.06 21.21
N VAL A 3 4.82 -14.95 20.42
CA VAL A 3 4.29 -14.62 19.08
C VAL A 3 3.22 -13.54 19.16
N ARG A 4 2.37 -13.55 20.20
CA ARG A 4 1.39 -12.48 20.46
C ARG A 4 2.09 -11.12 20.60
N LYS A 5 3.16 -11.02 21.41
CA LYS A 5 3.96 -9.80 21.57
C LYS A 5 4.64 -9.36 20.26
N ALA A 6 5.08 -10.30 19.44
CA ALA A 6 5.65 -10.01 18.12
C ALA A 6 4.61 -9.36 17.20
N LEU A 7 3.40 -9.93 17.12
CA LEU A 7 2.29 -9.34 16.37
C LEU A 7 1.88 -7.97 16.89
N GLU A 8 1.91 -7.76 18.22
CA GLU A 8 1.62 -6.45 18.82
C GLU A 8 2.57 -5.37 18.27
N LYS A 9 3.89 -5.65 18.21
CA LYS A 9 4.88 -4.73 17.61
C LYS A 9 4.57 -4.40 16.15
N VAL A 10 4.23 -5.42 15.35
CA VAL A 10 3.92 -5.24 13.92
C VAL A 10 2.64 -4.43 13.72
N ILE A 11 1.59 -4.70 14.51
CA ILE A 11 0.33 -3.96 14.45
C ILE A 11 0.55 -2.50 14.83
N GLU A 12 1.29 -2.23 15.92
CA GLU A 12 1.59 -0.86 16.38
C GLU A 12 2.36 -0.08 15.32
N ALA A 13 3.44 -0.65 14.78
CA ALA A 13 4.22 -0.01 13.73
C ALA A 13 3.37 0.27 12.48
N THR A 14 2.47 -0.65 12.10
CA THR A 14 1.58 -0.47 10.95
C THR A 14 0.55 0.65 11.20
N LEU A 15 0.01 0.76 12.42
CA LEU A 15 -0.87 1.86 12.82
C LEU A 15 -0.15 3.21 12.78
N GLU A 16 1.09 3.27 13.20
CA GLU A 16 1.92 4.49 13.12
C GLU A 16 2.18 4.88 11.65
N ALA A 17 2.49 3.92 10.79
CA ALA A 17 2.69 4.17 9.37
C ALA A 17 1.41 4.67 8.68
N THR A 18 0.24 4.12 9.01
CA THR A 18 -1.05 4.62 8.48
C THR A 18 -1.32 6.06 8.94
N CYS A 19 -1.00 6.40 10.20
CA CYS A 19 -1.13 7.77 10.72
C CYS A 19 -0.22 8.75 9.98
N MET A 20 1.02 8.35 9.63
CA MET A 20 1.94 9.17 8.84
C MET A 20 1.40 9.43 7.43
N LEU A 21 0.85 8.40 6.77
CA LEU A 21 0.22 8.54 5.46
C LEU A 21 -0.95 9.55 5.49
N GLU A 22 -1.80 9.47 6.53
CA GLU A 22 -2.92 10.42 6.74
C GLU A 22 -2.41 11.86 6.86
N LYS A 23 -1.37 12.08 7.69
CA LYS A 23 -0.75 13.37 7.89
C LYS A 23 -0.24 13.99 6.58
N VAL A 24 0.50 13.22 5.79
CA VAL A 24 1.07 13.72 4.53
C VAL A 24 0.00 13.85 3.45
N ALA A 25 -0.96 12.92 3.38
CA ALA A 25 -2.09 13.01 2.45
C ALA A 25 -2.91 14.29 2.67
N SER A 26 -3.21 14.64 3.92
CA SER A 26 -3.98 15.86 4.26
C SER A 26 -3.32 17.17 3.75
N GLN A 27 -2.00 17.16 3.60
CA GLN A 27 -1.22 18.32 3.12
C GLN A 27 -1.09 18.36 1.59
N ASN A 28 -1.56 17.33 0.87
CA ASN A 28 -1.31 17.14 -0.56
C ASN A 28 -2.57 16.81 -1.38
N LEU A 29 -3.74 17.21 -0.90
CA LEU A 29 -5.04 16.94 -1.55
C LEU A 29 -5.10 17.43 -3.00
N GLU A 30 -4.44 18.53 -3.30
CA GLU A 30 -4.41 19.16 -4.62
C GLU A 30 -3.06 19.02 -5.34
N THR A 31 -2.10 18.27 -4.76
CA THR A 31 -0.79 18.06 -5.38
C THR A 31 -0.91 17.07 -6.52
N VAL A 32 -0.97 17.57 -7.76
CA VAL A 32 -1.13 16.77 -8.98
C VAL A 32 0.15 15.99 -9.27
N ILE A 33 -0.02 14.72 -9.59
CA ILE A 33 1.01 13.83 -10.10
C ILE A 33 0.48 13.02 -11.29
N PRO A 34 1.32 12.60 -12.24
CA PRO A 34 0.92 11.61 -13.22
C PRO A 34 0.91 10.22 -12.56
N TYR A 35 -0.14 9.43 -12.80
CA TYR A 35 -0.10 8.01 -12.52
C TYR A 35 0.64 7.30 -13.64
N TYR A 36 1.33 6.23 -13.29
CA TYR A 36 2.12 5.44 -14.24
C TYR A 36 1.60 4.01 -14.34
N THR A 37 1.55 3.52 -15.57
CA THR A 37 1.37 2.10 -15.87
C THR A 37 2.44 1.71 -16.89
N TYR A 38 3.11 0.58 -16.68
CA TYR A 38 4.23 0.15 -17.54
C TYR A 38 5.35 1.20 -17.70
N GLY A 39 5.55 2.05 -16.70
CA GLY A 39 6.51 3.15 -16.77
C GLY A 39 6.09 4.31 -17.67
N GLN A 40 4.85 4.32 -18.18
CA GLN A 40 4.29 5.40 -19.01
C GLN A 40 3.30 6.24 -18.21
N PRO A 41 3.29 7.57 -18.36
CA PRO A 41 2.25 8.42 -17.78
C PRO A 41 0.87 7.99 -18.30
N SER A 42 -0.08 7.77 -17.40
CA SER A 42 -1.41 7.25 -17.77
C SER A 42 -2.52 8.29 -17.61
N GLN A 43 -2.86 8.66 -16.40
CA GLN A 43 -3.89 9.65 -16.11
C GLN A 43 -3.44 10.59 -14.98
N PRO A 44 -4.07 11.79 -14.88
CA PRO A 44 -3.82 12.67 -13.75
C PRO A 44 -4.33 12.07 -12.45
N GLY A 45 -3.57 12.20 -11.39
CA GLY A 45 -3.96 11.87 -10.03
C GLY A 45 -3.47 12.93 -9.05
N THR A 46 -3.63 12.67 -7.75
CA THR A 46 -3.02 13.50 -6.70
C THR A 46 -2.14 12.65 -5.79
N TRP A 47 -1.13 13.29 -5.21
CA TRP A 47 -0.26 12.61 -4.25
C TRP A 47 -1.05 12.06 -3.05
N ALA A 48 -2.03 12.83 -2.57
CA ALA A 48 -2.91 12.36 -1.50
C ALA A 48 -3.70 11.10 -1.90
N HIS A 49 -4.26 11.05 -3.11
CA HIS A 49 -5.00 9.87 -3.57
C HIS A 49 -4.08 8.63 -3.66
N TYR A 50 -2.83 8.80 -4.11
CA TYR A 50 -1.84 7.72 -4.10
C TYR A 50 -1.56 7.23 -2.68
N LEU A 51 -1.27 8.14 -1.74
CA LEU A 51 -1.00 7.81 -0.34
C LEU A 51 -2.18 7.14 0.35
N LEU A 52 -3.41 7.56 0.05
CA LEU A 52 -4.62 6.95 0.59
C LEU A 52 -4.88 5.55 0.01
N GLY A 53 -4.44 5.27 -1.21
CA GLY A 53 -4.42 3.92 -1.76
C GLY A 53 -3.48 2.99 -0.99
N VAL A 54 -2.27 3.48 -0.66
CA VAL A 54 -1.33 2.76 0.22
C VAL A 54 -1.91 2.56 1.63
N HIS A 55 -2.51 3.60 2.18
CA HIS A 55 -3.19 3.56 3.48
C HIS A 55 -4.30 2.49 3.54
N GLU A 56 -5.15 2.41 2.51
CA GLU A 56 -6.20 1.39 2.43
C GLU A 56 -5.62 -0.03 2.35
N ALA A 57 -4.52 -0.21 1.61
CA ALA A 57 -3.80 -1.49 1.57
C ALA A 57 -3.27 -1.89 2.96
N LEU A 58 -2.67 -0.95 3.71
CA LEU A 58 -2.21 -1.20 5.08
C LEU A 58 -3.37 -1.46 6.06
N LEU A 59 -4.52 -0.82 5.90
CA LEU A 59 -5.73 -1.17 6.69
C LEU A 59 -6.21 -2.59 6.40
N ALA A 60 -6.10 -3.06 5.16
CA ALA A 60 -6.40 -4.45 4.82
C ALA A 60 -5.37 -5.42 5.42
N ASP A 61 -4.09 -5.04 5.48
CA ASP A 61 -3.03 -5.82 6.13
C ASP A 61 -3.24 -5.85 7.66
N LEU A 62 -3.64 -4.75 8.29
CA LEU A 62 -4.03 -4.72 9.71
C LEU A 62 -5.14 -5.71 10.03
N LYS A 63 -6.16 -5.85 9.17
CA LYS A 63 -7.23 -6.85 9.36
C LYS A 63 -6.69 -8.28 9.32
N ARG A 64 -5.70 -8.59 8.46
CA ARG A 64 -5.02 -9.90 8.40
C ARG A 64 -4.21 -10.14 9.67
N LEU A 65 -3.44 -9.16 10.10
CA LEU A 65 -2.67 -9.23 11.35
C LEU A 65 -3.57 -9.44 12.57
N GLN A 66 -4.74 -8.77 12.63
CA GLN A 66 -5.74 -8.99 13.68
C GLN A 66 -6.37 -10.40 13.62
N ALA A 67 -6.55 -10.98 12.42
CA ALA A 67 -7.02 -12.35 12.28
C ALA A 67 -5.96 -13.33 12.84
N ALA A 68 -4.71 -13.20 12.42
CA ALA A 68 -3.60 -13.99 12.96
C ALA A 68 -3.46 -13.81 14.48
N TYR A 69 -3.65 -12.59 14.99
CA TYR A 69 -3.62 -12.32 16.43
C TYR A 69 -4.70 -13.11 17.20
N ARG A 70 -5.92 -13.21 16.67
CA ARG A 70 -6.99 -14.02 17.29
C ARG A 70 -6.63 -15.51 17.32
N THR A 71 -6.05 -16.05 16.27
CA THR A 71 -5.58 -17.44 16.22
C THR A 71 -4.49 -17.69 17.25
N VAL A 72 -3.51 -16.79 17.36
CA VAL A 72 -2.43 -16.85 18.38
C VAL A 72 -2.96 -16.69 19.80
N ASN A 73 -4.08 -16.01 19.99
CA ASN A 73 -4.61 -15.70 21.33
C ASN A 73 -5.52 -16.80 21.90
N CYS A 74 -5.29 -18.06 21.50
CA CYS A 74 -5.88 -19.26 22.08
C CYS A 74 -4.85 -20.00 22.94
N SER A 75 -5.22 -20.41 24.15
CA SER A 75 -4.32 -21.05 25.11
C SER A 75 -4.10 -22.54 24.80
N PRO A 76 -2.86 -23.01 24.65
CA PRO A 76 -2.55 -24.44 24.55
C PRO A 76 -2.36 -25.12 25.92
N MET A 77 -2.43 -24.39 27.01
CA MET A 77 -2.05 -24.87 28.35
C MET A 77 -2.96 -25.99 28.86
N GLY A 78 -2.38 -26.90 29.67
CA GLY A 78 -3.09 -28.03 30.24
C GLY A 78 -3.16 -29.27 29.36
N SER A 79 -2.48 -29.28 28.19
CA SER A 79 -2.48 -30.39 27.23
C SER A 79 -1.36 -31.41 27.49
N ALA A 80 -0.47 -31.15 28.44
CA ALA A 80 0.74 -31.95 28.73
C ALA A 80 1.53 -32.26 27.44
N ALA A 81 1.85 -33.49 27.17
CA ALA A 81 2.53 -33.92 25.93
C ALA A 81 1.54 -34.24 24.78
N GLY A 82 0.38 -33.61 24.74
CA GLY A 82 -0.61 -33.78 23.68
C GLY A 82 -1.72 -34.82 23.97
N ILE A 83 -1.67 -35.52 25.09
CA ILE A 83 -2.65 -36.55 25.48
C ILE A 83 -3.42 -36.13 26.75
N GLY A 84 -3.10 -35.00 27.32
CA GLY A 84 -3.66 -34.51 28.58
C GLY A 84 -2.94 -35.11 29.82
N THR A 85 -3.55 -34.97 30.97
CA THR A 85 -2.98 -35.38 32.27
C THR A 85 -4.07 -35.89 33.21
N SER A 86 -3.68 -36.68 34.20
CA SER A 86 -4.55 -37.13 35.29
C SER A 86 -4.68 -36.12 36.43
N PHE A 87 -3.93 -35.01 36.39
CA PHE A 87 -4.09 -33.91 37.35
C PHE A 87 -5.31 -33.08 36.97
N ASP A 88 -6.03 -32.60 38.01
CA ASP A 88 -7.17 -31.70 37.83
C ASP A 88 -6.67 -30.29 37.49
N ILE A 89 -6.59 -30.01 36.18
CA ILE A 89 -6.10 -28.72 35.64
C ILE A 89 -7.27 -27.97 35.03
N ASP A 90 -7.59 -26.80 35.60
CA ASP A 90 -8.57 -25.86 35.03
C ASP A 90 -7.91 -25.04 33.89
N LYS A 91 -8.07 -25.53 32.63
CA LYS A 91 -7.55 -24.88 31.42
C LYS A 91 -8.10 -23.48 31.24
N GLU A 92 -9.39 -23.27 31.53
CA GLU A 92 -10.10 -22.01 31.36
C GLU A 92 -9.55 -20.93 32.31
N SER A 93 -9.36 -21.29 33.57
CA SER A 93 -8.77 -20.40 34.58
C SER A 93 -7.35 -19.99 34.19
N ILE A 94 -6.53 -20.93 33.73
CA ILE A 94 -5.16 -20.65 33.26
C ILE A 94 -5.20 -19.71 32.05
N ALA A 95 -6.03 -19.98 31.05
CA ALA A 95 -6.16 -19.15 29.86
C ALA A 95 -6.55 -17.70 30.22
N LYS A 96 -7.54 -17.53 31.10
CA LYS A 96 -8.00 -16.23 31.58
C LYS A 96 -6.90 -15.46 32.30
N ARG A 97 -6.19 -16.11 33.22
CA ARG A 97 -5.09 -15.50 33.99
C ARG A 97 -3.91 -15.09 33.08
N LEU A 98 -3.68 -15.79 31.98
CA LEU A 98 -2.65 -15.46 30.98
C LEU A 98 -3.14 -14.48 29.91
N GLY A 99 -4.40 -14.02 30.01
CA GLY A 99 -5.00 -13.06 29.10
C GLY A 99 -5.30 -13.62 27.71
N PHE A 100 -5.49 -14.95 27.56
CA PHE A 100 -6.00 -15.55 26.34
C PHE A 100 -7.50 -15.39 26.22
N ASP A 101 -8.01 -15.39 24.99
CA ASP A 101 -9.44 -15.27 24.70
C ASP A 101 -10.19 -16.60 24.85
N SER A 102 -9.50 -17.71 24.64
CA SER A 102 -10.06 -19.08 24.66
C SER A 102 -8.98 -20.13 24.91
N VAL A 103 -9.40 -21.38 24.99
CA VAL A 103 -8.51 -22.57 25.05
C VAL A 103 -8.60 -23.35 23.76
N ILE A 104 -7.53 -24.08 23.44
CA ILE A 104 -7.55 -25.10 22.38
C ILE A 104 -8.08 -26.39 23.01
N GLU A 105 -9.27 -26.82 22.58
CA GLU A 105 -9.98 -27.98 23.15
C GLU A 105 -9.18 -29.28 23.00
N HIS A 106 -8.75 -29.60 21.79
CA HIS A 106 -8.08 -30.85 21.48
C HIS A 106 -6.62 -30.81 21.91
N THR A 107 -6.26 -31.62 22.91
CA THR A 107 -4.92 -31.64 23.51
C THR A 107 -3.80 -31.92 22.50
N GLY A 108 -4.02 -32.79 21.52
CA GLY A 108 -3.04 -33.08 20.47
C GLY A 108 -2.80 -31.88 19.56
N ILE A 109 -3.86 -31.14 19.19
CA ILE A 109 -3.75 -29.91 18.40
C ILE A 109 -3.01 -28.82 19.16
N SER A 110 -3.24 -28.69 20.47
CA SER A 110 -2.56 -27.69 21.31
C SER A 110 -1.05 -27.79 21.26
N ILE A 111 -0.50 -28.96 20.97
CA ILE A 111 0.95 -29.21 20.90
C ILE A 111 1.45 -29.33 19.47
N GLY A 112 0.62 -29.91 18.56
CA GLY A 112 1.03 -30.20 17.18
C GLY A 112 0.73 -29.11 16.18
N ALA A 113 -0.18 -28.19 16.48
CA ALA A 113 -0.55 -27.14 15.54
C ALA A 113 0.59 -26.14 15.34
N VAL A 114 0.88 -25.82 14.09
CA VAL A 114 1.82 -24.79 13.65
C VAL A 114 1.13 -23.69 12.82
N ASP A 115 -0.16 -23.83 12.58
CA ASP A 115 -0.99 -22.95 11.75
C ASP A 115 -1.02 -21.52 12.29
N TYR A 116 -1.14 -21.32 13.60
CA TYR A 116 -1.07 -20.00 14.23
C TYR A 116 0.22 -19.24 13.87
N PHE A 117 1.30 -19.97 13.67
CA PHE A 117 2.60 -19.40 13.33
C PHE A 117 2.70 -19.12 11.83
N LEU A 118 2.27 -20.08 11.00
CA LEU A 118 2.25 -19.92 9.55
C LEU A 118 1.28 -18.82 9.11
N GLU A 119 0.13 -18.69 9.78
CA GLU A 119 -0.81 -17.57 9.56
C GLU A 119 -0.15 -16.22 9.89
N THR A 120 0.55 -16.15 11.02
CA THR A 120 1.32 -14.95 11.41
C THR A 120 2.35 -14.57 10.34
N ILE A 121 3.17 -15.53 9.90
CA ILE A 121 4.19 -15.30 8.86
C ILE A 121 3.53 -14.88 7.55
N SER A 122 2.42 -15.52 7.16
CA SER A 122 1.70 -15.20 5.93
C SER A 122 1.14 -13.77 5.94
N ALA A 123 0.53 -13.34 7.04
CA ALA A 123 0.04 -11.99 7.19
C ALA A 123 1.18 -10.97 7.10
N CYS A 124 2.32 -11.25 7.74
CA CYS A 124 3.52 -10.42 7.68
C CYS A 124 4.15 -10.40 6.27
N ALA A 125 4.14 -11.51 5.54
CA ALA A 125 4.65 -11.61 4.16
C ALA A 125 3.82 -10.77 3.19
N ILE A 126 2.48 -10.78 3.33
CA ILE A 126 1.59 -9.94 2.53
C ILE A 126 1.87 -8.46 2.81
N LEU A 127 1.98 -8.06 4.08
CA LEU A 127 2.36 -6.69 4.45
C LEU A 127 3.71 -6.28 3.84
N ASN A 128 4.75 -7.13 3.96
CA ASN A 128 6.05 -6.86 3.33
C ASN A 128 5.92 -6.67 1.81
N THR A 129 5.07 -7.45 1.14
CA THR A 129 4.82 -7.30 -0.29
C THR A 129 4.20 -5.93 -0.61
N THR A 130 3.27 -5.44 0.22
CA THR A 130 2.73 -4.08 0.11
C THR A 130 3.85 -3.05 0.24
N LEU A 131 4.71 -3.17 1.25
CA LEU A 131 5.84 -2.26 1.48
C LEU A 131 6.81 -2.23 0.29
N SER A 132 7.17 -3.39 -0.26
CA SER A 132 8.09 -3.51 -1.40
C SER A 132 7.56 -2.84 -2.66
N ARG A 133 6.26 -2.97 -2.93
CA ARG A 133 5.61 -2.32 -4.08
C ARG A 133 5.64 -0.80 -3.95
N VAL A 134 5.32 -0.28 -2.77
CA VAL A 134 5.40 1.17 -2.49
C VAL A 134 6.84 1.67 -2.62
N ALA A 135 7.80 0.93 -2.09
CA ALA A 135 9.21 1.26 -2.19
C ALA A 135 9.69 1.30 -3.66
N SER A 136 9.20 0.38 -4.50
CA SER A 136 9.49 0.35 -5.93
C SER A 136 8.95 1.59 -6.65
N ASP A 137 7.73 2.02 -6.34
CA ASP A 137 7.17 3.27 -6.85
C ASP A 137 7.99 4.48 -6.40
N MET A 138 8.40 4.53 -5.13
CA MET A 138 9.20 5.63 -4.59
C MET A 138 10.57 5.75 -5.26
N VAL A 139 11.26 4.61 -5.50
CA VAL A 139 12.52 4.58 -6.25
C VAL A 139 12.33 5.09 -7.68
N PHE A 140 11.26 4.64 -8.36
CA PHE A 140 10.92 5.11 -9.70
C PHE A 140 10.61 6.61 -9.72
N PHE A 141 9.76 7.10 -8.82
CA PHE A 141 9.38 8.51 -8.73
C PHE A 141 10.56 9.43 -8.42
N ALA A 142 11.55 8.93 -7.68
CA ALA A 142 12.76 9.66 -7.32
C ALA A 142 13.90 9.51 -8.34
N SER A 143 13.75 8.65 -9.37
CA SER A 143 14.75 8.49 -10.41
C SER A 143 15.00 9.82 -11.15
N ALA A 144 16.20 10.00 -11.71
CA ALA A 144 16.55 11.19 -12.51
C ALA A 144 15.61 11.37 -13.71
N GLU A 145 15.13 10.27 -14.28
CA GLU A 145 14.22 10.26 -15.44
C GLU A 145 12.79 10.68 -15.06
N CYS A 146 12.26 10.25 -13.92
CA CYS A 146 10.93 10.62 -13.44
C CYS A 146 10.94 11.94 -12.68
N ASN A 147 11.76 12.05 -11.65
CA ASN A 147 12.04 13.25 -10.86
C ASN A 147 10.79 13.97 -10.29
N ILE A 148 9.74 13.21 -9.96
CA ILE A 148 8.54 13.77 -9.32
C ILE A 148 8.59 13.72 -7.80
N LEU A 149 9.37 12.81 -7.22
CA LEU A 149 9.60 12.68 -5.79
C LEU A 149 11.04 13.05 -5.46
N ASN A 150 11.24 13.84 -4.43
CA ASN A 150 12.56 14.22 -3.95
C ASN A 150 12.69 13.88 -2.46
N PHE A 151 13.73 13.14 -2.11
CA PHE A 151 14.03 12.77 -0.73
C PHE A 151 14.98 13.77 -0.06
N ASN A 152 14.86 13.95 1.24
CA ASN A 152 15.88 14.62 2.02
C ASN A 152 17.17 13.76 2.09
N PHE A 153 18.30 14.40 2.26
CA PHE A 153 19.59 13.68 2.32
C PHE A 153 19.68 12.66 3.46
N SER A 154 18.89 12.83 4.52
CA SER A 154 18.83 11.93 5.70
C SER A 154 18.41 10.50 5.36
N VAL A 155 17.70 10.28 4.24
CA VAL A 155 17.21 8.96 3.79
C VAL A 155 17.86 8.51 2.48
N CYS A 156 18.88 9.23 2.05
CA CYS A 156 19.62 8.97 0.83
C CYS A 156 21.03 8.49 1.13
N GLU A 157 21.58 7.72 0.22
CA GLU A 157 23.01 7.41 0.18
C GLU A 157 23.70 8.23 -0.90
N SER A 158 24.85 8.80 -0.59
CA SER A 158 25.71 9.48 -1.55
C SER A 158 26.78 8.52 -2.07
N SER A 159 27.21 8.72 -3.31
CA SER A 159 28.33 7.98 -3.86
C SER A 159 29.67 8.55 -3.36
N SER A 160 30.61 7.69 -2.99
CA SER A 160 31.98 8.09 -2.61
C SER A 160 32.80 8.66 -3.78
N ILE A 161 32.37 8.38 -5.03
CA ILE A 161 33.08 8.77 -6.25
C ILE A 161 32.30 9.81 -7.06
N MET A 162 30.95 9.75 -7.01
CA MET A 162 30.05 10.62 -7.79
C MET A 162 29.33 11.58 -6.85
N PRO A 163 29.85 12.79 -6.60
CA PRO A 163 29.30 13.68 -5.56
C PRO A 163 27.87 14.17 -5.84
N GLN A 164 27.43 14.15 -7.10
CA GLN A 164 26.07 14.52 -7.52
C GLN A 164 25.05 13.40 -7.34
N LYS A 165 25.49 12.15 -7.12
CA LYS A 165 24.62 10.98 -7.08
C LYS A 165 23.90 10.90 -5.73
N LYS A 166 22.56 10.86 -5.78
CA LYS A 166 21.66 10.78 -4.63
C LYS A 166 20.75 9.57 -4.81
N ASN A 167 21.02 8.51 -4.04
CA ASN A 167 20.29 7.25 -4.15
C ASN A 167 19.13 7.25 -3.14
N ALA A 168 17.98 6.72 -3.54
CA ALA A 168 16.81 6.48 -2.65
C ALA A 168 17.06 5.26 -1.75
N TYR A 169 18.14 5.28 -0.97
CA TYR A 169 18.67 4.12 -0.25
C TYR A 169 17.66 3.49 0.72
N ALA A 170 16.97 4.32 1.51
CA ALA A 170 15.98 3.79 2.46
C ALA A 170 14.82 3.06 1.76
N ALA A 171 14.41 3.50 0.56
CA ALA A 171 13.39 2.79 -0.22
C ALA A 171 13.96 1.50 -0.86
N GLU A 172 15.21 1.50 -1.32
CA GLU A 172 15.86 0.28 -1.82
C GLU A 172 16.02 -0.77 -0.71
N LEU A 173 16.38 -0.34 0.50
CA LEU A 173 16.48 -1.21 1.67
C LEU A 173 15.14 -1.89 2.00
N MET A 174 14.02 -1.16 1.90
CA MET A 174 12.68 -1.74 2.09
C MET A 174 12.40 -2.92 1.15
N ARG A 175 12.86 -2.85 -0.09
CA ARG A 175 12.72 -3.94 -1.06
C ARG A 175 13.55 -5.16 -0.68
N SER A 176 14.81 -4.93 -0.33
CA SER A 176 15.75 -5.99 0.10
C SER A 176 15.23 -6.72 1.34
N GLU A 177 14.72 -6.00 2.34
CA GLU A 177 14.14 -6.60 3.54
C GLU A 177 12.93 -7.50 3.22
N THR A 178 12.13 -7.13 2.23
CA THR A 178 11.01 -7.95 1.76
C THR A 178 11.49 -9.27 1.18
N GLU A 179 12.55 -9.27 0.38
CA GLU A 179 13.12 -10.49 -0.22
C GLU A 179 13.59 -11.47 0.85
N HIS A 180 14.26 -10.97 1.89
CA HIS A 180 14.67 -11.78 3.05
C HIS A 180 13.48 -12.42 3.76
N PHE A 181 12.41 -11.66 4.00
CA PHE A 181 11.22 -12.18 4.68
C PHE A 181 10.49 -13.23 3.86
N LEU A 182 10.41 -13.06 2.53
CA LEU A 182 9.79 -14.06 1.64
C LEU A 182 10.59 -15.36 1.58
N GLY A 183 11.93 -15.27 1.60
CA GLY A 183 12.80 -16.45 1.75
C GLY A 183 12.53 -17.21 3.05
N TYR A 184 12.43 -16.49 4.16
CA TYR A 184 12.06 -17.04 5.46
C TYR A 184 10.66 -17.69 5.44
N THR A 185 9.67 -17.03 4.83
CA THR A 185 8.30 -17.58 4.67
C THR A 185 8.33 -18.94 3.98
N THR A 186 9.06 -19.05 2.88
CA THR A 186 9.21 -20.33 2.15
C THR A 186 9.85 -21.41 3.03
N THR A 187 10.88 -21.05 3.78
CA THR A 187 11.56 -21.99 4.71
C THR A 187 10.60 -22.47 5.78
N ALA A 188 9.82 -21.58 6.41
CA ALA A 188 8.86 -21.93 7.45
C ALA A 188 7.79 -22.93 6.95
N PHE A 189 7.20 -22.67 5.78
CA PHE A 189 6.22 -23.57 5.17
C PHE A 189 6.84 -24.91 4.80
N SER A 190 8.04 -24.94 4.22
CA SER A 190 8.74 -26.17 3.83
C SER A 190 9.07 -27.02 5.06
N SER A 191 9.55 -26.41 6.14
CA SER A 191 9.85 -27.10 7.38
C SER A 191 8.59 -27.70 8.01
N ALA A 192 7.51 -26.93 8.08
CA ALA A 192 6.25 -27.39 8.65
C ALA A 192 5.61 -28.53 7.83
N ALA A 193 5.69 -28.49 6.51
CA ALA A 193 5.13 -29.50 5.61
C ALA A 193 5.90 -30.83 5.63
N SER A 194 7.15 -30.83 6.06
CA SER A 194 8.04 -31.99 6.03
C SER A 194 7.98 -32.85 7.30
N THR A 195 7.16 -32.43 8.29
CA THR A 195 7.08 -33.10 9.60
C THR A 195 5.79 -33.91 9.76
N THR A 196 5.75 -34.78 10.79
CA THR A 196 4.53 -35.46 11.18
C THR A 196 3.53 -34.51 11.81
N PHE A 197 2.25 -34.89 11.93
CA PHE A 197 1.20 -34.07 12.50
C PHE A 197 1.43 -33.71 13.98
N PHE A 198 2.12 -34.57 14.73
CA PHE A 198 2.61 -34.29 16.08
C PHE A 198 4.02 -33.69 16.02
N PRO A 199 4.41 -32.83 16.98
CA PRO A 199 5.63 -32.05 16.91
C PRO A 199 6.88 -32.93 16.92
N THR A 200 7.83 -32.58 16.06
CA THR A 200 9.20 -33.04 16.06
C THR A 200 10.13 -31.87 16.28
N HIS A 201 11.41 -32.15 16.56
CA HIS A 201 12.39 -31.10 16.71
C HIS A 201 12.50 -30.20 15.46
N GLU A 202 12.36 -30.78 14.27
CA GLU A 202 12.40 -30.09 12.99
C GLU A 202 11.32 -29.00 12.86
N THR A 203 10.13 -29.24 13.47
CA THR A 203 9.02 -28.28 13.48
C THR A 203 9.40 -26.95 14.12
N PHE A 204 10.40 -26.92 14.98
CA PHE A 204 10.78 -25.73 15.75
C PHE A 204 12.00 -25.01 15.19
N LEU A 205 12.74 -25.58 14.25
CA LEU A 205 13.96 -24.97 13.71
C LEU A 205 13.72 -23.59 13.06
N PHE A 206 12.57 -23.38 12.44
CA PHE A 206 12.27 -22.09 11.82
C PHE A 206 11.87 -21.01 12.84
N PHE A 207 11.59 -21.37 14.11
CA PHE A 207 11.36 -20.38 15.16
C PHE A 207 12.61 -19.60 15.54
N ASP A 208 13.80 -20.16 15.36
CA ASP A 208 15.04 -19.55 15.82
C ASP A 208 15.29 -18.17 15.20
N THR A 209 14.96 -18.00 13.92
CA THR A 209 15.16 -16.73 13.18
C THR A 209 13.91 -15.87 13.12
N PHE A 210 12.77 -16.33 13.65
CA PHE A 210 11.50 -15.59 13.59
C PHE A 210 11.59 -14.18 14.19
N TRP A 211 12.22 -14.10 15.36
CA TRP A 211 12.30 -12.84 16.10
C TRP A 211 13.09 -11.79 15.35
N GLU A 212 14.18 -12.18 14.74
CA GLU A 212 14.98 -11.31 13.88
C GLU A 212 14.15 -10.80 12.69
N HIS A 213 13.42 -11.69 12.01
CA HIS A 213 12.58 -11.31 10.87
C HIS A 213 11.43 -10.38 11.27
N ILE A 214 10.86 -10.55 12.45
CA ILE A 214 9.83 -9.62 12.98
C ILE A 214 10.45 -8.26 13.31
N ASP A 215 11.59 -8.20 13.98
CA ASP A 215 12.24 -6.92 14.31
C ASP A 215 12.67 -6.19 13.02
N ARG A 216 13.17 -6.90 12.01
CA ARG A 216 13.47 -6.35 10.68
C ARG A 216 12.20 -5.85 9.97
N LEU A 217 11.07 -6.57 10.06
CA LEU A 217 9.79 -6.11 9.52
C LEU A 217 9.32 -4.82 10.20
N VAL A 218 9.41 -4.73 11.53
CA VAL A 218 9.06 -3.50 12.27
C VAL A 218 9.93 -2.33 11.79
N CYS A 219 11.24 -2.55 11.62
CA CYS A 219 12.12 -1.54 11.02
C CYS A 219 11.70 -1.17 9.60
N ASN A 220 11.32 -2.16 8.77
CA ASN A 220 10.90 -1.94 7.40
C ASN A 220 9.61 -1.08 7.31
N ILE A 221 8.66 -1.30 8.21
CA ILE A 221 7.47 -0.44 8.36
C ILE A 221 7.87 0.98 8.76
N GLY A 222 8.82 1.11 9.68
CA GLY A 222 9.39 2.40 10.08
C GLY A 222 10.06 3.15 8.92
N LEU A 223 10.76 2.42 8.03
CA LEU A 223 11.33 3.00 6.82
C LEU A 223 10.27 3.56 5.86
N LEU A 224 9.09 2.96 5.76
CA LEU A 224 7.98 3.56 5.00
C LEU A 224 7.61 4.93 5.57
N SER A 225 7.39 5.02 6.88
CA SER A 225 7.04 6.27 7.54
C SER A 225 8.12 7.33 7.34
N LEU A 226 9.37 6.94 7.48
CA LEU A 226 10.53 7.82 7.30
C LEU A 226 10.64 8.31 5.84
N ASN A 227 10.50 7.43 4.86
CA ASN A 227 10.52 7.79 3.44
C ASN A 227 9.40 8.77 3.08
N ILE A 228 8.19 8.55 3.60
CA ILE A 228 7.05 9.45 3.36
C ILE A 228 7.28 10.82 4.03
N GLU A 229 7.74 10.85 5.28
CA GLU A 229 8.00 12.09 6.01
C GLU A 229 9.16 12.90 5.43
N GLN A 230 10.21 12.22 4.99
CA GLN A 230 11.45 12.82 4.47
C GLN A 230 11.45 12.99 2.96
N SER A 231 10.28 13.01 2.34
CA SER A 231 10.13 13.26 0.91
C SER A 231 9.13 14.37 0.62
N HIS A 232 9.26 14.95 -0.57
CA HIS A 232 8.32 15.94 -1.08
C HIS A 232 8.16 15.82 -2.59
N ILE A 233 7.00 16.19 -3.10
CA ILE A 233 6.73 16.22 -4.53
C ILE A 233 7.34 17.47 -5.14
N ASN A 234 8.12 17.29 -6.21
CA ASN A 234 8.50 18.37 -7.11
C ASN A 234 7.28 18.74 -7.97
N LYS A 235 6.47 19.68 -7.43
CA LYS A 235 5.16 20.04 -8.00
C LYS A 235 5.24 20.54 -9.44
N GLU A 236 6.28 21.29 -9.77
CA GLU A 236 6.49 21.81 -11.11
C GLU A 236 6.77 20.67 -12.11
N THR A 237 7.73 19.79 -11.80
CA THR A 237 8.05 18.63 -12.61
C THR A 237 6.87 17.67 -12.73
N ALA A 238 6.17 17.39 -11.62
CA ALA A 238 5.02 16.51 -11.61
C ALA A 238 3.89 17.04 -12.52
N LEU A 239 3.58 18.34 -12.45
CA LEU A 239 2.58 18.97 -13.30
C LEU A 239 2.99 18.99 -14.77
N SER A 240 4.27 19.30 -15.08
CA SER A 240 4.81 19.22 -16.45
C SER A 240 4.69 17.80 -17.01
N ARG A 241 5.16 16.79 -16.27
CA ARG A 241 5.05 15.37 -16.67
C ARG A 241 3.60 14.94 -16.90
N THR A 242 2.68 15.46 -16.10
CA THR A 242 1.24 15.17 -16.26
C THR A 242 0.70 15.79 -17.55
N ARG A 243 1.08 17.01 -17.88
CA ARG A 243 0.68 17.69 -19.14
C ARG A 243 1.34 17.07 -20.36
N ASP A 244 2.66 16.98 -20.34
CA ASP A 244 3.46 16.53 -21.49
C ASP A 244 3.21 15.06 -21.83
N GLY A 245 2.79 14.24 -20.83
CA GLY A 245 2.36 12.87 -21.02
C GLY A 245 0.95 12.69 -21.59
N PHE A 246 0.24 13.78 -21.98
CA PHE A 246 -1.14 13.73 -22.47
C PHE A 246 -2.11 12.97 -21.56
N THR A 247 -1.88 13.02 -20.27
CA THR A 247 -2.61 12.19 -19.29
C THR A 247 -4.11 12.53 -19.23
N ALA A 248 -4.52 13.74 -19.65
CA ALA A 248 -5.91 14.17 -19.74
C ALA A 248 -6.59 13.81 -21.07
N ALA A 249 -5.90 13.16 -22.02
CA ALA A 249 -6.48 12.80 -23.33
C ALA A 249 -7.73 11.93 -23.21
N THR A 250 -7.76 10.99 -22.26
CA THR A 250 -8.96 10.18 -22.00
C THR A 250 -10.12 11.05 -21.53
N ALA A 251 -9.88 12.01 -20.66
CA ALA A 251 -10.92 12.94 -20.17
C ALA A 251 -11.46 13.82 -21.31
N MET A 252 -10.61 14.27 -22.23
CA MET A 252 -11.05 14.96 -23.45
C MET A 252 -11.97 14.07 -24.29
N ALA A 253 -11.64 12.79 -24.50
CA ALA A 253 -12.49 11.87 -25.25
C ALA A 253 -13.84 11.63 -24.53
N GLU A 254 -13.83 11.46 -23.19
CA GLU A 254 -15.04 11.34 -22.36
C GLU A 254 -15.92 12.60 -22.47
N GLN A 255 -15.33 13.79 -22.43
CA GLN A 255 -16.07 15.04 -22.54
C GLN A 255 -16.66 15.22 -23.93
N LEU A 256 -15.90 14.96 -25.00
CA LEU A 256 -16.43 14.96 -26.38
C LEU A 256 -17.59 13.97 -26.52
N THR A 257 -17.52 12.79 -25.93
CA THR A 257 -18.62 11.82 -25.89
C THR A 257 -19.89 12.40 -25.29
N LYS A 258 -19.78 13.03 -24.12
CA LYS A 258 -20.92 13.63 -23.40
C LYS A 258 -21.55 14.78 -24.19
N GLU A 259 -20.74 15.62 -24.83
CA GLU A 259 -21.18 16.80 -25.55
C GLU A 259 -21.76 16.49 -26.94
N THR A 260 -21.24 15.45 -27.58
CA THR A 260 -21.67 15.10 -28.95
C THR A 260 -22.68 13.95 -28.99
N GLY A 261 -22.82 13.16 -27.93
CA GLY A 261 -23.63 11.94 -27.91
C GLY A 261 -23.02 10.78 -28.70
N LEU A 262 -21.83 10.94 -29.25
CA LEU A 262 -21.13 9.89 -30.00
C LEU A 262 -20.57 8.79 -29.05
N PRO A 263 -20.46 7.54 -29.51
CA PRO A 263 -19.82 6.48 -28.72
C PRO A 263 -18.39 6.84 -28.32
N PHE A 264 -17.98 6.48 -27.10
CA PHE A 264 -16.63 6.74 -26.57
C PHE A 264 -15.50 6.22 -27.48
N THR A 265 -15.67 5.05 -28.07
CA THR A 265 -14.68 4.50 -29.01
C THR A 265 -14.41 5.43 -30.19
N GLN A 266 -15.43 6.13 -30.67
CA GLN A 266 -15.32 7.07 -31.80
C GLN A 266 -14.56 8.34 -31.38
N THR A 267 -14.93 8.96 -30.27
CA THR A 267 -14.23 10.14 -29.75
C THR A 267 -12.80 9.81 -29.33
N HIS A 268 -12.55 8.62 -28.77
CA HIS A 268 -11.21 8.11 -28.49
C HIS A 268 -10.36 7.99 -29.78
N HIS A 269 -10.92 7.50 -30.88
CA HIS A 269 -10.19 7.45 -32.16
C HIS A 269 -9.84 8.85 -32.69
N VAL A 270 -10.71 9.83 -32.49
CA VAL A 270 -10.43 11.22 -32.90
C VAL A 270 -9.26 11.78 -32.08
N VAL A 271 -9.32 11.70 -30.73
CA VAL A 271 -8.25 12.20 -29.87
C VAL A 271 -6.93 11.43 -30.10
N GLY A 272 -7.00 10.12 -30.25
CA GLY A 272 -5.84 9.28 -30.59
C GLY A 272 -5.23 9.63 -31.96
N GLY A 273 -6.06 9.97 -32.93
CA GLY A 273 -5.64 10.47 -34.26
C GLY A 273 -4.91 11.81 -34.17
N MET A 274 -5.41 12.73 -33.32
CA MET A 274 -4.73 14.00 -33.04
C MET A 274 -3.31 13.77 -32.49
N ILE A 275 -3.20 12.96 -31.43
CA ILE A 275 -1.90 12.66 -30.78
C ILE A 275 -0.97 11.99 -31.77
N ARG A 276 -1.42 10.99 -32.52
CA ARG A 276 -0.60 10.31 -33.54
C ARG A 276 -0.07 11.26 -34.59
N THR A 277 -0.89 12.20 -35.06
CA THR A 277 -0.49 13.21 -36.05
C THR A 277 0.63 14.11 -35.48
N LEU A 278 0.59 14.45 -34.19
CA LEU A 278 1.62 15.22 -33.54
C LEU A 278 2.91 14.42 -33.38
N MET A 279 2.80 13.13 -33.04
CA MET A 279 3.97 12.23 -32.95
C MET A 279 4.67 12.09 -34.30
N GLU A 280 3.92 11.89 -35.39
CA GLU A 280 4.48 11.76 -36.74
C GLU A 280 5.20 13.03 -37.22
N LYS A 281 4.84 14.18 -36.69
CA LYS A 281 5.43 15.49 -37.00
C LYS A 281 6.54 15.91 -36.05
N ASP A 282 6.90 15.07 -35.08
CA ASP A 282 7.82 15.43 -33.98
C ASP A 282 7.43 16.74 -33.28
N ALA A 283 6.13 16.92 -33.13
CA ALA A 283 5.50 18.12 -32.55
C ALA A 283 4.62 17.79 -31.34
N LEU A 284 5.00 16.78 -30.57
CA LEU A 284 4.23 16.24 -29.45
C LEU A 284 4.25 17.23 -28.25
N ALA A 285 3.30 18.15 -28.27
CA ALA A 285 3.02 19.07 -27.17
C ALA A 285 1.52 19.32 -27.05
N VAL A 286 1.01 19.43 -25.84
CA VAL A 286 -0.41 19.70 -25.58
C VAL A 286 -0.88 20.99 -26.24
N THR A 287 -0.01 22.00 -26.32
CA THR A 287 -0.29 23.29 -26.98
C THR A 287 -0.52 23.18 -28.48
N ASN A 288 -0.08 22.09 -29.11
CA ASN A 288 -0.26 21.79 -30.51
C ASN A 288 -1.56 21.04 -30.83
N MET A 289 -2.36 20.70 -29.82
CA MET A 289 -3.73 20.21 -29.97
C MET A 289 -4.63 21.40 -30.35
N THR A 290 -4.86 21.57 -31.66
CA THR A 290 -5.54 22.75 -32.20
C THR A 290 -6.94 22.44 -32.68
N PRO A 291 -7.83 23.47 -32.85
CA PRO A 291 -9.15 23.33 -33.46
C PRO A 291 -9.12 22.68 -34.84
N ASP A 292 -8.17 23.08 -35.69
CA ASP A 292 -8.02 22.54 -37.03
C ASP A 292 -7.68 21.05 -37.04
N LEU A 293 -6.81 20.65 -36.09
CA LEU A 293 -6.45 19.23 -35.93
C LEU A 293 -7.65 18.40 -35.46
N LEU A 294 -8.43 18.91 -34.50
CA LEU A 294 -9.68 18.27 -34.05
C LEU A 294 -10.67 18.13 -35.19
N LEU A 295 -10.89 19.20 -35.95
CA LEU A 295 -11.78 19.20 -37.12
C LEU A 295 -11.34 18.17 -38.16
N ALA A 296 -10.06 18.16 -38.52
CA ALA A 296 -9.52 17.21 -39.52
C ALA A 296 -9.66 15.75 -39.05
N GLN A 297 -9.36 15.45 -37.79
CA GLN A 297 -9.46 14.08 -37.27
C GLN A 297 -10.93 13.63 -37.10
N SER A 298 -11.83 14.51 -36.70
CA SER A 298 -13.25 14.19 -36.60
C SER A 298 -13.88 13.92 -37.96
N GLN A 299 -13.53 14.70 -38.96
CA GLN A 299 -13.97 14.44 -40.33
C GLN A 299 -13.41 13.12 -40.88
N LYS A 300 -12.13 12.85 -40.65
CA LYS A 300 -11.46 11.63 -41.12
C LYS A 300 -12.02 10.36 -40.48
N HIS A 301 -12.29 10.37 -39.18
CA HIS A 301 -12.70 9.16 -38.46
C HIS A 301 -14.21 8.98 -38.34
N LEU A 302 -14.99 10.08 -38.39
CA LEU A 302 -16.42 10.04 -38.11
C LEU A 302 -17.28 10.57 -39.25
N GLY A 303 -16.70 11.25 -40.25
CA GLY A 303 -17.44 11.95 -41.29
C GLY A 303 -18.23 13.16 -40.79
N VAL A 304 -18.04 13.58 -39.53
CA VAL A 304 -18.69 14.75 -38.92
C VAL A 304 -17.66 15.75 -38.41
N ALA A 305 -18.05 17.03 -38.45
CA ALA A 305 -17.19 18.12 -37.98
C ALA A 305 -17.43 18.37 -36.49
N ILE A 306 -16.42 18.12 -35.64
CA ILE A 306 -16.43 18.55 -34.26
C ILE A 306 -15.61 19.84 -34.18
N GLN A 307 -16.25 20.94 -33.75
CA GLN A 307 -15.61 22.23 -33.61
C GLN A 307 -15.53 22.62 -32.14
N ARG A 308 -14.35 23.03 -31.70
CA ARG A 308 -14.11 23.60 -30.37
C ARG A 308 -13.11 24.74 -30.50
N SER A 309 -13.20 25.74 -29.61
CA SER A 309 -12.19 26.78 -29.57
C SER A 309 -10.86 26.22 -28.99
N LYS A 310 -9.78 26.98 -29.18
CA LYS A 310 -8.48 26.61 -28.62
C LYS A 310 -8.54 26.53 -27.09
N GLU A 311 -9.24 27.45 -26.46
CA GLU A 311 -9.44 27.55 -25.02
C GLU A 311 -10.19 26.29 -24.51
N GLN A 312 -11.26 25.88 -25.18
CA GLN A 312 -12.01 24.66 -24.83
C GLN A 312 -11.14 23.41 -24.92
N ILE A 313 -10.33 23.28 -25.98
CA ILE A 313 -9.41 22.15 -26.12
C ILE A 313 -8.35 22.15 -25.00
N GLN A 314 -7.78 23.30 -24.67
CA GLN A 314 -6.80 23.42 -23.60
C GLN A 314 -7.41 23.11 -22.22
N GLU A 315 -8.65 23.53 -21.97
CA GLU A 315 -9.40 23.20 -20.76
C GLU A 315 -9.64 21.69 -20.65
N MET A 316 -10.10 21.03 -21.73
CA MET A 316 -10.31 19.57 -21.77
C MET A 316 -9.02 18.77 -21.50
N LEU A 317 -7.87 19.35 -21.84
CA LEU A 317 -6.54 18.76 -21.68
C LEU A 317 -5.84 19.22 -20.39
N ASP A 318 -6.47 20.11 -19.62
CA ASP A 318 -5.89 20.52 -18.32
C ASP A 318 -6.04 19.40 -17.29
N PRO A 319 -4.94 18.95 -16.66
CA PRO A 319 -4.99 17.91 -15.65
C PRO A 319 -5.91 18.22 -14.47
N LEU A 320 -5.93 19.47 -14.01
CA LEU A 320 -6.77 19.90 -12.88
C LEU A 320 -8.25 19.84 -13.25
N HIS A 321 -8.62 20.34 -14.46
CA HIS A 321 -9.97 20.22 -14.98
C HIS A 321 -10.40 18.75 -15.08
N SER A 322 -9.54 17.88 -15.61
CA SER A 322 -9.79 16.43 -15.73
C SER A 322 -10.11 15.78 -14.37
N LEU A 323 -9.43 16.17 -13.28
CA LEU A 323 -9.70 15.66 -11.93
C LEU A 323 -11.11 16.06 -11.47
N THR A 324 -11.53 17.32 -11.71
CA THR A 324 -12.83 17.83 -11.27
C THR A 324 -14.01 17.20 -12.01
N CYS A 325 -13.81 16.72 -13.25
CA CYS A 325 -14.83 16.09 -14.09
C CYS A 325 -15.18 14.66 -13.67
N LYS A 326 -14.45 14.03 -12.76
CA LYS A 326 -14.73 12.67 -12.31
C LYS A 326 -16.03 12.62 -11.49
N VAL A 327 -16.88 11.63 -11.79
CA VAL A 327 -18.21 11.47 -11.16
C VAL A 327 -18.37 10.16 -10.40
N THR A 328 -17.49 9.18 -10.64
CA THR A 328 -17.45 7.95 -9.83
C THR A 328 -16.84 8.23 -8.46
N GLY A 329 -17.28 7.53 -7.42
CA GLY A 329 -16.69 7.69 -6.07
C GLY A 329 -15.26 7.12 -6.00
N GLY A 330 -14.47 7.61 -5.03
CA GLY A 330 -13.11 7.12 -4.79
C GLY A 330 -12.08 7.60 -5.83
N THR A 331 -12.32 8.75 -6.43
CA THR A 331 -11.45 9.34 -7.45
C THR A 331 -10.42 10.29 -6.85
N PRO A 332 -9.38 10.70 -7.62
CA PRO A 332 -8.43 11.72 -7.17
C PRO A 332 -9.01 13.14 -7.11
N LYS A 333 -10.31 13.32 -7.32
CA LYS A 333 -11.01 14.60 -7.09
C LYS A 333 -10.81 15.02 -5.63
N PRO A 334 -10.44 16.29 -5.33
CA PRO A 334 -10.14 16.72 -3.96
C PRO A 334 -11.22 16.39 -2.93
N ALA A 335 -12.51 16.56 -3.28
CA ALA A 335 -13.63 16.24 -2.38
C ALA A 335 -13.74 14.73 -2.06
N ASP A 336 -13.53 13.87 -3.06
CA ASP A 336 -13.51 12.42 -2.87
C ASP A 336 -12.30 11.99 -2.04
N THR A 337 -11.15 12.57 -2.32
CA THR A 337 -9.89 12.31 -1.60
C THR A 337 -10.02 12.72 -0.14
N GLN A 338 -10.63 13.88 0.15
CA GLN A 338 -10.94 14.32 1.52
C GLN A 338 -11.87 13.31 2.22
N SER A 339 -12.94 12.88 1.55
CA SER A 339 -13.87 11.88 2.12
C SER A 339 -13.18 10.52 2.39
N MET A 340 -12.27 10.09 1.51
CA MET A 340 -11.47 8.87 1.74
C MET A 340 -10.54 9.02 2.94
N LEU A 341 -9.90 10.18 3.09
CA LEU A 341 -9.06 10.47 4.26
C LEU A 341 -9.87 10.38 5.55
N GLU A 342 -11.02 11.02 5.63
CA GLU A 342 -11.89 11.01 6.82
C GLU A 342 -12.35 9.59 7.19
N LYS A 343 -12.77 8.80 6.20
CA LYS A 343 -13.15 7.39 6.38
C LYS A 343 -11.97 6.53 6.82
N GLY A 344 -10.81 6.76 6.22
CA GLY A 344 -9.57 6.07 6.57
C GLY A 344 -9.15 6.33 8.02
N VAL A 345 -9.14 7.59 8.43
CA VAL A 345 -8.86 8.01 9.82
C VAL A 345 -9.83 7.35 10.80
N ALA A 346 -11.14 7.36 10.50
CA ALA A 346 -12.14 6.73 11.35
C ALA A 346 -11.92 5.21 11.48
N CYS A 347 -11.62 4.53 10.36
CA CYS A 347 -11.33 3.10 10.34
C CYS A 347 -10.07 2.78 11.17
N ARG A 348 -8.95 3.48 10.95
CA ARG A 348 -7.72 3.29 11.73
C ARG A 348 -7.95 3.53 13.22
N THR A 349 -8.65 4.61 13.58
CA THR A 349 -8.92 4.95 14.98
C THR A 349 -9.73 3.85 15.66
N SER A 350 -10.74 3.29 14.98
CA SER A 350 -11.51 2.15 15.49
C SER A 350 -10.65 0.91 15.73
N VAL A 351 -9.77 0.57 14.77
CA VAL A 351 -8.83 -0.55 14.89
C VAL A 351 -7.86 -0.32 16.07
N GLN A 352 -7.31 0.87 16.18
CA GLN A 352 -6.37 1.25 17.25
C GLN A 352 -7.02 1.14 18.64
N GLU A 353 -8.26 1.62 18.78
CA GLU A 353 -8.96 1.57 20.05
C GLU A 353 -9.30 0.13 20.47
N GLN A 354 -9.80 -0.69 19.56
CA GLN A 354 -10.05 -2.11 19.80
C GLN A 354 -8.77 -2.85 20.23
N PHE A 355 -7.67 -2.56 19.54
CA PHE A 355 -6.38 -3.16 19.85
C PHE A 355 -5.86 -2.69 21.21
N ARG A 356 -5.98 -1.40 21.54
CA ARG A 356 -5.62 -0.83 22.84
C ARG A 356 -6.39 -1.49 23.99
N GLN A 357 -7.71 -1.69 23.82
CA GLN A 357 -8.55 -2.37 24.80
C GLN A 357 -8.13 -3.83 25.02
N THR A 358 -7.80 -4.53 23.94
CA THR A 358 -7.29 -5.91 24.01
C THR A 358 -5.96 -5.98 24.79
N LYS A 359 -5.02 -5.08 24.48
CA LYS A 359 -3.74 -5.01 25.22
C LYS A 359 -3.94 -4.69 26.70
N ALA A 360 -4.79 -3.72 27.01
CA ALA A 360 -5.08 -3.34 28.41
C ALA A 360 -5.67 -4.51 29.19
N ARG A 361 -6.60 -5.27 28.61
CA ARG A 361 -7.19 -6.46 29.24
C ARG A 361 -6.12 -7.54 29.51
N ILE A 362 -5.25 -7.79 28.54
CA ILE A 362 -4.16 -8.76 28.66
C ILE A 362 -3.18 -8.33 29.75
N GLN A 363 -2.78 -7.06 29.76
CA GLN A 363 -1.85 -6.51 30.73
C GLN A 363 -2.41 -6.63 32.15
N SER A 364 -3.69 -6.26 32.35
CA SER A 364 -4.36 -6.41 33.63
C SER A 364 -4.41 -7.88 34.11
N ALA A 365 -4.67 -8.83 33.20
CA ALA A 365 -4.67 -10.25 33.55
C ALA A 365 -3.27 -10.74 33.99
N LEU A 366 -2.20 -10.23 33.36
CA LEU A 366 -0.81 -10.60 33.69
C LEU A 366 -0.32 -9.96 34.99
N GLU A 367 -0.79 -8.76 35.34
CA GLU A 367 -0.45 -8.09 36.61
C GLU A 367 -1.00 -8.87 37.81
N HIS A 368 -2.17 -9.49 37.69
CA HIS A 368 -2.75 -10.33 38.74
C HIS A 368 -2.19 -11.77 38.82
N LEU A 369 -1.16 -12.10 38.01
CA LEU A 369 -0.47 -13.39 38.13
C LEU A 369 0.52 -13.42 39.31
N VAL A 370 0.97 -12.28 39.78
CA VAL A 370 2.01 -12.13 40.78
C VAL A 370 1.42 -12.02 42.20
N ASP A 371 0.11 -11.76 42.29
CA ASP A 371 -0.66 -11.75 43.52
C ASP A 371 -1.25 -13.15 43.82
#